data_8c9f960d8bdb7c5eb803a4bce30f3cb2
#
_entry.id   8c9f960d8bdb7c5eb803a4bce30f3cb2
#
_cell.length_a   1.000
_cell.length_b   1.000
_cell.length_c   1.000
_cell.angle_alpha   90.00
_cell.angle_beta   90.00
_cell.angle_gamma   90.00
#
_symmetry.space_group_name_H-M   'P 1'
#
loop_
_entity.id
_entity.type
_entity.pdbx_description
1 polymer ?
#
loop_
_entity_poly.entity_id
_entity_poly.type
_entity_poly.pdbx_seq_one_letter_code
_entity_poly.pdbx_strand_id
1 'polypeptide(L)'
;FMPTGIFRVLMKIVALLIISHIVYAQSSTNRNKITSKGYWIHPKAEEIPGLKTGPFVRLGNGDILTVEGNKSCISKDEGKTWTEYSIFTDSSRFEIRIERALIRTKEGVIILAFANDREKANWNWQNDIADSPGSILPTYAVRSLDEGRSWEYPQKLHDEWTGANRDIIETKNGSVVISSMMMRHNPGHHTIVTYTSKTNGLNWVRSNVIDLGGVGHHSGVTEATIEQLRDGRIWMLMRTNWGVFWEAFSDNEGLTWKNFKPTKIDASSAPGLLQRLESGRLFLVWDRANPEGQSSYRMSGGDGISSEVAHSNNREELSVMFSDDDGKTWTKPVVIARVTEKSKIKNLAYPRVFEARPGEIWITTTYAGFAGELSIKLYEKDFLN
;
A
#
# COMPACT_ATOMS: atom_id res chain seq x y z
N PHE A 1 67.61 -3.60 27.06
CA PHE A 1 67.00 -4.83 26.52
C PHE A 1 65.66 -5.06 27.30
N MET A 2 64.52 -4.74 26.69
CA MET A 2 63.24 -5.13 27.22
C MET A 2 62.85 -6.53 26.71
N PRO A 3 62.32 -7.41 27.54
CA PRO A 3 62.01 -8.79 27.13
C PRO A 3 60.86 -8.78 26.10
N THR A 4 61.07 -9.49 24.97
CA THR A 4 60.18 -9.62 23.83
C THR A 4 58.79 -10.19 24.15
N GLY A 5 58.55 -10.69 25.39
CA GLY A 5 57.24 -11.19 25.83
C GLY A 5 56.21 -10.12 26.20
N ILE A 6 56.64 -9.00 26.73
CA ILE A 6 55.74 -7.92 27.16
C ILE A 6 55.11 -7.19 25.95
N PHE A 7 55.91 -7.03 24.88
CA PHE A 7 55.40 -6.36 23.64
C PHE A 7 54.33 -7.15 22.94
N ARG A 8 54.38 -8.47 22.95
CA ARG A 8 53.35 -9.35 22.34
C ARG A 8 52.04 -9.36 23.15
N VAL A 9 52.10 -9.21 24.46
CA VAL A 9 50.90 -9.15 25.32
C VAL A 9 50.22 -7.78 25.17
N LEU A 10 50.97 -6.69 25.15
CA LEU A 10 50.41 -5.34 24.92
C LEU A 10 49.76 -5.23 23.54
N MET A 11 50.35 -5.76 22.45
CA MET A 11 49.75 -5.73 21.14
C MET A 11 48.45 -6.56 21.04
N LYS A 12 48.36 -7.69 21.78
CA LYS A 12 47.13 -8.47 21.82
C LYS A 12 46.04 -7.77 22.63
N ILE A 13 46.35 -7.06 23.70
CA ILE A 13 45.39 -6.31 24.53
C ILE A 13 44.88 -5.08 23.73
N VAL A 14 45.77 -4.36 23.02
CA VAL A 14 45.39 -3.23 22.19
C VAL A 14 44.52 -3.68 21.02
N ALA A 15 44.84 -4.82 20.36
CA ALA A 15 44.04 -5.39 19.27
C ALA A 15 42.65 -5.85 19.78
N LEU A 16 42.55 -6.46 20.97
CA LEU A 16 41.25 -6.82 21.55
C LEU A 16 40.40 -5.59 21.96
N LEU A 17 41.04 -4.53 22.46
CA LEU A 17 40.34 -3.29 22.80
C LEU A 17 39.86 -2.56 21.54
N ILE A 18 40.63 -2.55 20.46
CA ILE A 18 40.23 -1.95 19.18
C ILE A 18 39.08 -2.77 18.55
N ILE A 19 39.15 -4.09 18.59
CA ILE A 19 38.07 -4.96 18.07
C ILE A 19 36.80 -4.79 18.92
N SER A 20 36.90 -4.70 20.24
CA SER A 20 35.74 -4.47 21.11
C SER A 20 35.13 -3.07 20.91
N HIS A 21 35.91 -2.04 20.65
CA HIS A 21 35.41 -0.70 20.34
C HIS A 21 34.79 -0.63 18.93
N ILE A 22 35.32 -1.35 17.94
CA ILE A 22 34.76 -1.43 16.60
C ILE A 22 33.44 -2.20 16.64
N VAL A 23 33.35 -3.32 17.36
CA VAL A 23 32.13 -4.10 17.54
C VAL A 23 31.10 -3.30 18.36
N TYR A 24 31.52 -2.56 19.40
CA TYR A 24 30.63 -1.72 20.20
C TYR A 24 30.18 -0.47 19.41
N ALA A 25 31.03 0.14 18.58
CA ALA A 25 30.68 1.24 17.69
C ALA A 25 29.72 0.79 16.57
N GLN A 26 29.93 -0.39 15.98
CA GLN A 26 28.98 -0.96 15.01
C GLN A 26 27.64 -1.36 15.66
N SER A 27 27.61 -1.80 16.91
CA SER A 27 26.36 -2.10 17.61
C SER A 27 25.62 -0.85 18.11
N SER A 28 26.33 0.27 18.33
CA SER A 28 25.72 1.52 18.81
C SER A 28 25.19 2.40 17.67
N THR A 29 25.73 2.29 16.46
CA THR A 29 25.24 3.04 15.30
C THR A 29 23.93 2.51 14.73
N ASN A 30 23.49 1.30 15.12
CA ASN A 30 22.31 0.65 14.58
C ASN A 30 21.02 0.88 15.39
N ARG A 31 21.05 1.55 16.55
CA ARG A 31 19.91 1.60 17.46
C ARG A 31 18.86 2.69 17.18
N ASN A 32 19.17 3.75 16.48
CA ASN A 32 18.23 4.88 16.27
C ASN A 32 18.39 5.49 14.89
N LYS A 33 17.98 4.77 13.85
CA LYS A 33 17.94 5.31 12.50
C LYS A 33 16.66 6.12 12.33
N ILE A 34 16.78 7.44 12.33
CA ILE A 34 15.66 8.39 12.20
C ILE A 34 15.73 9.04 10.83
N THR A 35 14.61 9.05 10.11
CA THR A 35 14.46 9.70 8.81
C THR A 35 14.50 11.23 8.94
N SER A 36 14.70 11.92 7.83
CA SER A 36 14.64 13.40 7.75
C SER A 36 13.31 13.96 8.26
N LYS A 37 12.22 13.20 8.19
CA LYS A 37 10.88 13.55 8.69
C LYS A 37 10.59 13.08 10.12
N GLY A 38 11.57 12.47 10.79
CA GLY A 38 11.50 12.12 12.20
C GLY A 38 10.94 10.73 12.50
N TYR A 39 10.75 9.86 11.51
CA TYR A 39 10.33 8.47 11.73
C TYR A 39 11.52 7.57 12.07
N TRP A 40 11.34 6.69 13.05
CA TRP A 40 12.28 5.59 13.21
C TRP A 40 12.09 4.58 12.09
N ILE A 41 13.20 4.10 11.52
CA ILE A 41 13.19 3.01 10.54
C ILE A 41 14.09 1.88 10.98
N HIS A 42 13.75 0.66 10.57
CA HIS A 42 14.51 -0.54 10.87
C HIS A 42 15.97 -0.36 10.41
N PRO A 43 16.98 -0.85 11.19
CA PRO A 43 18.40 -0.71 10.84
C PRO A 43 18.78 -1.18 9.44
N LYS A 44 18.09 -2.19 8.93
CA LYS A 44 18.28 -2.75 7.56
C LYS A 44 17.47 -2.02 6.48
N ALA A 45 16.65 -1.02 6.83
CA ALA A 45 15.96 -0.15 5.88
C ALA A 45 16.77 1.12 5.62
N GLU A 46 16.59 1.75 4.46
CA GLU A 46 17.26 2.99 4.09
C GLU A 46 16.22 4.03 3.64
N GLU A 47 16.37 5.28 4.09
CA GLU A 47 15.55 6.39 3.59
C GLU A 47 15.87 6.69 2.13
N ILE A 48 14.84 7.01 1.32
CA ILE A 48 14.97 7.53 -0.05
C ILE A 48 14.49 8.99 -0.03
N PRO A 49 15.40 9.95 0.16
CA PRO A 49 15.02 11.37 0.25
C PRO A 49 14.42 11.87 -1.05
N GLY A 50 13.33 12.63 -0.97
CA GLY A 50 12.75 13.34 -2.12
C GLY A 50 11.98 12.46 -3.11
N LEU A 51 11.81 11.17 -2.84
CA LEU A 51 11.01 10.29 -3.67
C LEU A 51 9.54 10.74 -3.67
N LYS A 52 8.89 10.72 -4.83
CA LYS A 52 7.43 10.89 -4.94
C LYS A 52 6.70 9.72 -4.25
N THR A 53 5.40 9.86 -3.98
CA THR A 53 4.68 8.89 -3.15
C THR A 53 4.25 7.61 -3.85
N GLY A 54 4.31 7.57 -5.18
CA GLY A 54 3.79 6.41 -5.94
C GLY A 54 2.26 6.45 -6.15
N PRO A 55 1.66 5.35 -6.63
CA PRO A 55 2.31 4.10 -7.04
C PRO A 55 3.31 4.29 -8.18
N PHE A 56 4.26 3.35 -8.29
CA PHE A 56 5.28 3.39 -9.33
C PHE A 56 5.14 2.21 -10.27
N VAL A 57 5.54 2.41 -11.53
CA VAL A 57 5.73 1.34 -12.51
C VAL A 57 7.07 1.54 -13.23
N ARG A 58 7.70 0.42 -13.63
CA ARG A 58 8.89 0.47 -14.48
C ARG A 58 8.47 0.43 -15.94
N LEU A 59 8.97 1.38 -16.72
CA LEU A 59 8.72 1.49 -18.16
C LEU A 59 9.60 0.50 -18.95
N GLY A 60 9.26 0.28 -20.21
CA GLY A 60 9.99 -0.65 -21.08
C GLY A 60 11.45 -0.28 -21.33
N ASN A 61 11.81 0.98 -21.23
CA ASN A 61 13.18 1.49 -21.34
C ASN A 61 13.95 1.52 -20.00
N GLY A 62 13.32 1.07 -18.91
CA GLY A 62 13.90 1.07 -17.57
C GLY A 62 13.63 2.32 -16.72
N ASP A 63 13.04 3.37 -17.27
CA ASP A 63 12.61 4.55 -16.52
C ASP A 63 11.51 4.19 -15.51
N ILE A 64 11.27 5.04 -14.52
CA ILE A 64 10.20 4.89 -13.54
C ILE A 64 9.11 5.92 -13.81
N LEU A 65 7.85 5.48 -13.82
CA LEU A 65 6.70 6.37 -13.91
C LEU A 65 5.89 6.32 -12.60
N THR A 66 5.43 7.48 -12.18
CA THR A 66 4.38 7.66 -11.16
C THR A 66 3.39 8.72 -11.61
N VAL A 67 2.30 8.86 -10.86
CA VAL A 67 1.29 9.91 -11.07
C VAL A 67 1.25 10.81 -9.85
N GLU A 68 1.23 12.13 -10.06
CA GLU A 68 1.07 13.13 -9.00
C GLU A 68 0.13 14.23 -9.46
N GLY A 69 -0.96 14.45 -8.71
CA GLY A 69 -2.07 15.26 -9.21
C GLY A 69 -2.56 14.73 -10.55
N ASN A 70 -2.76 15.61 -11.51
CA ASN A 70 -3.20 15.26 -12.88
C ASN A 70 -2.04 15.05 -13.88
N LYS A 71 -0.86 14.69 -13.38
CA LYS A 71 0.33 14.52 -14.20
C LYS A 71 0.92 13.13 -14.05
N SER A 72 1.37 12.54 -15.14
CA SER A 72 2.33 11.47 -15.13
C SER A 72 3.74 12.05 -15.03
N CYS A 73 4.56 11.48 -14.16
CA CYS A 73 5.91 11.92 -13.84
C CYS A 73 6.87 10.78 -14.18
N ILE A 74 7.83 11.02 -15.09
CA ILE A 74 8.79 10.03 -15.55
C ILE A 74 10.19 10.41 -15.06
N SER A 75 10.87 9.46 -14.41
CA SER A 75 12.23 9.58 -13.91
C SER A 75 13.17 8.65 -14.65
N LYS A 76 14.32 9.18 -15.08
CA LYS A 76 15.42 8.44 -15.71
C LYS A 76 16.56 8.11 -14.74
N ASP A 77 16.46 8.57 -13.51
CA ASP A 77 17.55 8.56 -12.51
C ASP A 77 17.09 8.02 -11.16
N GLU A 78 16.21 6.99 -11.19
CA GLU A 78 15.71 6.29 -10.01
C GLU A 78 15.00 7.23 -9.01
N GLY A 79 14.12 8.09 -9.54
CA GLY A 79 13.25 8.94 -8.73
C GLY A 79 13.88 10.21 -8.19
N LYS A 80 15.09 10.59 -8.65
CA LYS A 80 15.76 11.83 -8.20
C LYS A 80 15.21 13.07 -8.91
N THR A 81 14.99 12.97 -10.22
CA THR A 81 14.38 14.03 -11.04
C THR A 81 13.23 13.49 -11.88
N TRP A 82 12.30 14.38 -12.27
CA TRP A 82 11.05 13.99 -12.92
C TRP A 82 10.72 14.92 -14.09
N THR A 83 10.36 14.32 -15.23
CA THR A 83 9.71 15.02 -16.35
C THR A 83 8.21 14.77 -16.28
N GLU A 84 7.41 15.82 -16.40
CA GLU A 84 5.97 15.79 -16.21
C GLU A 84 5.20 15.91 -17.52
N TYR A 85 4.12 15.13 -17.66
CA TYR A 85 3.19 15.14 -18.77
C TYR A 85 1.75 15.23 -18.27
N SER A 86 0.89 16.00 -18.93
CA SER A 86 -0.53 16.08 -18.55
C SER A 86 -1.26 14.78 -18.89
N ILE A 87 -2.05 14.27 -17.94
CA ILE A 87 -2.90 13.10 -18.17
C ILE A 87 -4.17 13.49 -18.94
N PHE A 88 -4.72 14.66 -18.68
CA PHE A 88 -5.96 15.11 -19.30
C PHE A 88 -5.73 16.29 -20.24
N THR A 89 -6.42 16.27 -21.37
CA THR A 89 -6.47 17.41 -22.29
C THR A 89 -7.31 18.56 -21.73
N ASP A 90 -8.35 18.22 -20.94
CA ASP A 90 -9.16 19.15 -20.18
C ASP A 90 -9.06 18.82 -18.68
N SER A 91 -8.10 19.46 -18.02
CA SER A 91 -7.86 19.27 -16.57
C SER A 91 -8.95 19.86 -15.67
N SER A 92 -9.88 20.67 -16.21
CA SER A 92 -10.98 21.24 -15.43
C SER A 92 -12.02 20.18 -15.05
N ARG A 93 -12.11 19.09 -15.80
CA ARG A 93 -13.09 18.00 -15.61
C ARG A 93 -12.64 16.91 -14.67
N PHE A 94 -11.35 16.82 -14.40
CA PHE A 94 -10.77 15.71 -13.64
C PHE A 94 -9.82 16.21 -12.56
N GLU A 95 -9.86 15.52 -11.43
CA GLU A 95 -8.89 15.66 -10.34
C GLU A 95 -8.63 14.28 -9.74
N ILE A 96 -7.43 13.77 -9.95
CA ILE A 96 -7.05 12.42 -9.50
C ILE A 96 -6.90 12.41 -7.98
N ARG A 97 -7.77 11.63 -7.33
CA ARG A 97 -7.67 11.39 -5.89
C ARG A 97 -6.37 10.67 -5.54
N ILE A 98 -5.81 10.95 -4.36
CA ILE A 98 -4.52 10.40 -3.93
C ILE A 98 -4.54 8.87 -3.85
N GLU A 99 -5.64 8.26 -3.41
CA GLU A 99 -5.82 6.81 -3.36
C GLU A 99 -6.19 6.26 -4.75
N ARG A 100 -5.15 5.99 -5.53
CA ARG A 100 -5.19 5.53 -6.92
C ARG A 100 -4.33 4.30 -7.11
N ALA A 101 -4.61 3.51 -8.14
CA ALA A 101 -3.85 2.34 -8.55
C ALA A 101 -3.28 2.50 -9.95
N LEU A 102 -2.08 1.98 -10.19
CA LEU A 102 -1.33 2.15 -11.43
C LEU A 102 -0.62 0.85 -11.79
N ILE A 103 -0.72 0.45 -13.05
CA ILE A 103 0.00 -0.71 -13.58
C ILE A 103 0.57 -0.41 -14.97
N ARG A 104 1.66 -1.06 -15.31
CA ARG A 104 2.12 -1.25 -16.69
C ARG A 104 1.94 -2.72 -17.03
N THR A 105 1.12 -3.03 -18.02
CA THR A 105 0.87 -4.40 -18.45
C THR A 105 2.08 -4.96 -19.21
N LYS A 106 2.13 -6.28 -19.38
CA LYS A 106 3.18 -6.95 -20.17
C LYS A 106 3.22 -6.46 -21.62
N GLU A 107 2.08 -6.05 -22.17
CA GLU A 107 2.00 -5.47 -23.51
C GLU A 107 2.41 -3.98 -23.56
N GLY A 108 2.80 -3.39 -22.42
CA GLY A 108 3.30 -2.01 -22.36
C GLY A 108 2.23 -0.94 -22.18
N VAL A 109 0.96 -1.32 -22.01
CA VAL A 109 -0.11 -0.36 -21.71
C VAL A 109 -0.04 0.07 -20.25
N ILE A 110 -0.04 1.37 -20.01
CA ILE A 110 -0.17 1.90 -18.64
C ILE A 110 -1.63 2.17 -18.36
N ILE A 111 -2.12 1.70 -17.21
CA ILE A 111 -3.50 1.87 -16.77
C ILE A 111 -3.50 2.50 -15.38
N LEU A 112 -4.23 3.60 -15.24
CA LEU A 112 -4.47 4.30 -14.00
C LEU A 112 -5.95 4.19 -13.63
N ALA A 113 -6.24 3.69 -12.42
CA ALA A 113 -7.56 3.70 -11.81
C ALA A 113 -7.62 4.76 -10.71
N PHE A 114 -8.62 5.62 -10.72
CA PHE A 114 -8.73 6.74 -9.79
C PHE A 114 -10.18 7.12 -9.51
N ALA A 115 -10.44 7.71 -8.36
CA ALA A 115 -11.67 8.44 -8.09
C ALA A 115 -11.50 9.91 -8.50
N ASN A 116 -12.55 10.49 -9.12
CA ASN A 116 -12.52 11.86 -9.62
C ASN A 116 -13.03 12.85 -8.57
N ASP A 117 -12.14 13.55 -7.88
CA ASP A 117 -12.52 14.54 -6.86
C ASP A 117 -13.28 15.76 -7.44
N ARG A 118 -13.22 16.02 -8.77
CA ARG A 118 -14.02 17.09 -9.43
C ARG A 118 -15.51 16.79 -9.44
N GLU A 119 -15.90 15.54 -9.47
CA GLU A 119 -17.29 15.11 -9.48
C GLU A 119 -17.79 14.76 -8.07
N LYS A 120 -16.94 14.90 -7.04
CA LYS A 120 -17.33 14.65 -5.65
C LYS A 120 -18.50 15.56 -5.27
N ALA A 121 -19.64 14.96 -4.84
CA ALA A 121 -20.86 15.66 -4.51
C ALA A 121 -21.67 14.99 -3.40
N ASN A 122 -22.52 15.75 -2.76
CA ASN A 122 -23.58 15.32 -1.85
C ASN A 122 -23.13 14.52 -0.61
N TRP A 123 -21.83 14.56 -0.26
CA TRP A 123 -21.39 13.93 0.98
C TRP A 123 -21.93 14.72 2.19
N ASN A 124 -22.90 14.13 2.85
CA ASN A 124 -23.50 14.67 4.07
C ASN A 124 -24.05 13.52 4.92
N TRP A 125 -23.26 13.04 5.88
CA TRP A 125 -23.66 11.97 6.77
C TRP A 125 -24.76 12.44 7.70
N GLN A 126 -25.90 11.74 7.70
CA GLN A 126 -27.09 12.01 8.52
C GLN A 126 -27.18 10.93 9.60
N ASN A 127 -26.95 11.33 10.87
CA ASN A 127 -26.86 10.40 11.98
C ASN A 127 -28.18 9.68 12.31
N ASP A 128 -29.30 10.35 12.06
CA ASP A 128 -30.67 9.85 12.33
C ASP A 128 -31.05 8.68 11.41
N ILE A 129 -30.53 8.65 10.21
CA ILE A 129 -30.74 7.56 9.24
C ILE A 129 -29.47 6.71 9.00
N ALA A 130 -28.36 7.06 9.67
CA ALA A 130 -27.07 6.42 9.53
C ALA A 130 -26.64 6.26 8.06
N ASP A 131 -26.72 7.34 7.28
CA ASP A 131 -26.44 7.32 5.84
C ASP A 131 -26.01 8.69 5.30
N SER A 132 -25.47 8.70 4.06
CA SER A 132 -25.23 9.89 3.24
C SER A 132 -25.90 9.70 1.88
N PRO A 133 -27.21 9.89 1.78
CA PRO A 133 -27.97 9.61 0.56
C PRO A 133 -27.49 10.44 -0.63
N GLY A 134 -27.32 9.78 -1.80
CA GLY A 134 -26.93 10.44 -3.04
C GLY A 134 -25.49 10.95 -3.07
N SER A 135 -24.63 10.52 -2.15
CA SER A 135 -23.21 10.82 -2.19
C SER A 135 -22.55 10.21 -3.42
N ILE A 136 -21.75 11.01 -4.12
CA ILE A 136 -21.07 10.67 -5.38
C ILE A 136 -19.58 10.92 -5.23
N LEU A 137 -18.78 9.95 -5.65
CA LEU A 137 -17.35 10.07 -5.90
C LEU A 137 -16.96 8.99 -6.92
N PRO A 138 -17.08 9.28 -8.24
CA PRO A 138 -17.02 8.26 -9.26
C PRO A 138 -15.63 7.70 -9.47
N THR A 139 -15.57 6.43 -9.86
CA THR A 139 -14.35 5.73 -10.28
C THR A 139 -14.18 5.79 -11.78
N TYR A 140 -12.96 6.07 -12.20
CA TYR A 140 -12.51 6.09 -13.59
C TYR A 140 -11.30 5.17 -13.79
N ALA A 141 -11.15 4.71 -15.03
CA ALA A 141 -9.91 4.15 -15.54
C ALA A 141 -9.47 4.93 -16.79
N VAL A 142 -8.17 5.15 -16.92
CA VAL A 142 -7.56 5.79 -18.09
C VAL A 142 -6.29 5.07 -18.46
N ARG A 143 -5.96 4.99 -19.74
CA ARG A 143 -4.79 4.29 -20.24
C ARG A 143 -3.92 5.14 -21.13
N SER A 144 -2.61 4.81 -21.13
CA SER A 144 -1.59 5.37 -22.02
C SER A 144 -0.98 4.24 -22.85
N LEU A 145 -0.78 4.49 -24.15
CA LEU A 145 -0.18 3.56 -25.10
C LEU A 145 1.25 3.95 -25.49
N ASP A 146 1.78 5.04 -24.91
CA ASP A 146 3.09 5.63 -25.23
C ASP A 146 3.97 5.88 -24.00
N GLU A 147 3.92 4.93 -23.05
CA GLU A 147 4.72 4.97 -21.82
C GLU A 147 4.43 6.22 -20.96
N GLY A 148 3.15 6.64 -20.89
CA GLY A 148 2.68 7.71 -20.00
C GLY A 148 2.90 9.13 -20.50
N ARG A 149 3.28 9.34 -21.77
CA ARG A 149 3.46 10.68 -22.36
C ARG A 149 2.17 11.32 -22.82
N SER A 150 1.25 10.50 -23.32
CA SER A 150 -0.12 10.90 -23.61
C SER A 150 -1.12 9.85 -23.12
N TRP A 151 -2.37 10.25 -22.91
CA TRP A 151 -3.40 9.43 -22.31
C TRP A 151 -4.69 9.54 -23.10
N GLU A 152 -5.41 8.42 -23.20
CA GLU A 152 -6.74 8.39 -23.81
C GLU A 152 -7.76 9.15 -22.94
N TYR A 153 -9.00 9.24 -23.39
CA TYR A 153 -10.07 9.83 -22.59
C TYR A 153 -10.48 8.85 -21.46
N PRO A 154 -10.64 9.32 -20.21
CA PRO A 154 -11.01 8.45 -19.08
C PRO A 154 -12.38 7.78 -19.26
N GLN A 155 -12.47 6.52 -18.89
CA GLN A 155 -13.71 5.75 -18.85
C GLN A 155 -14.27 5.75 -17.44
N LYS A 156 -15.52 6.19 -17.27
CA LYS A 156 -16.23 6.09 -15.99
C LYS A 156 -16.66 4.63 -15.76
N LEU A 157 -16.33 4.08 -14.61
CA LEU A 157 -16.67 2.71 -14.22
C LEU A 157 -17.93 2.65 -13.35
N HIS A 158 -18.12 3.62 -12.43
CA HIS A 158 -19.35 3.81 -11.66
C HIS A 158 -19.41 5.22 -11.04
N ASP A 159 -20.58 5.62 -10.58
CA ASP A 159 -20.84 6.93 -9.96
C ASP A 159 -20.85 6.88 -8.42
N GLU A 160 -21.07 5.72 -7.82
CA GLU A 160 -21.18 5.55 -6.38
C GLU A 160 -19.92 6.03 -5.64
N TRP A 161 -20.07 6.36 -4.36
CA TRP A 161 -18.97 6.86 -3.54
C TRP A 161 -17.82 5.87 -3.43
N THR A 162 -16.65 6.24 -3.99
CA THR A 162 -15.42 5.48 -3.96
C THR A 162 -14.41 6.14 -3.04
N GLY A 163 -14.12 5.55 -1.89
CA GLY A 163 -13.08 6.04 -0.99
C GLY A 163 -11.68 5.91 -1.58
N ALA A 164 -11.39 4.77 -2.20
CA ALA A 164 -10.09 4.45 -2.79
C ALA A 164 -10.19 3.45 -3.93
N ASN A 165 -9.30 3.56 -4.91
CA ASN A 165 -8.91 2.50 -5.83
C ASN A 165 -7.55 1.98 -5.34
N ARG A 166 -7.58 0.90 -4.57
CA ARG A 166 -6.41 0.55 -3.74
C ARG A 166 -5.37 -0.23 -4.50
N ASP A 167 -5.79 -1.11 -5.42
CA ASP A 167 -4.88 -2.05 -6.06
C ASP A 167 -5.29 -2.38 -7.49
N ILE A 168 -4.32 -2.81 -8.29
CA ILE A 168 -4.49 -3.24 -9.67
C ILE A 168 -3.44 -4.27 -10.02
N ILE A 169 -3.84 -5.40 -10.58
CA ILE A 169 -2.95 -6.47 -11.01
C ILE A 169 -3.20 -6.87 -12.46
N GLU A 170 -2.18 -7.45 -13.10
CA GLU A 170 -2.31 -8.21 -14.33
C GLU A 170 -2.14 -9.70 -14.02
N THR A 171 -3.12 -10.51 -14.39
CA THR A 171 -3.07 -11.95 -14.19
C THR A 171 -2.13 -12.63 -15.20
N LYS A 172 -1.81 -13.89 -14.95
CA LYS A 172 -1.00 -14.69 -15.90
C LYS A 172 -1.61 -14.79 -17.29
N ASN A 173 -2.94 -14.71 -17.38
CA ASN A 173 -3.69 -14.75 -18.64
C ASN A 173 -3.83 -13.37 -19.31
N GLY A 174 -3.24 -12.31 -18.75
CA GLY A 174 -3.30 -10.95 -19.32
C GLY A 174 -4.56 -10.17 -18.96
N SER A 175 -5.41 -10.67 -18.07
CA SER A 175 -6.54 -9.88 -17.56
C SER A 175 -6.02 -8.86 -16.55
N VAL A 176 -6.50 -7.62 -16.65
CA VAL A 176 -6.22 -6.57 -15.66
C VAL A 176 -7.40 -6.46 -14.72
N VAL A 177 -7.14 -6.50 -13.40
CA VAL A 177 -8.16 -6.44 -12.36
C VAL A 177 -7.90 -5.25 -11.45
N ILE A 178 -8.87 -4.35 -11.32
CA ILE A 178 -8.85 -3.20 -10.41
C ILE A 178 -9.66 -3.54 -9.16
N SER A 179 -9.10 -3.29 -7.97
CA SER A 179 -9.85 -3.28 -6.70
C SER A 179 -10.35 -1.87 -6.40
N SER A 180 -11.67 -1.73 -6.28
CA SER A 180 -12.37 -0.48 -6.04
C SER A 180 -13.37 -0.62 -4.89
N MET A 181 -13.98 0.48 -4.50
CA MET A 181 -14.98 0.56 -3.46
C MET A 181 -16.27 1.17 -3.99
N MET A 182 -17.38 0.85 -3.35
CA MET A 182 -18.61 1.62 -3.50
C MET A 182 -19.38 1.63 -2.17
N MET A 183 -20.02 2.75 -1.88
CA MET A 183 -20.89 2.88 -0.72
C MET A 183 -22.25 2.28 -1.02
N ARG A 184 -22.81 1.55 -0.04
CA ARG A 184 -24.21 1.15 0.03
C ARG A 184 -24.95 2.06 0.98
N HIS A 185 -26.26 2.13 0.79
CA HIS A 185 -27.17 2.99 1.52
C HIS A 185 -28.25 2.18 2.24
N ASN A 186 -28.89 2.77 3.27
CA ASN A 186 -29.98 2.19 4.05
C ASN A 186 -29.63 0.92 4.84
N PRO A 187 -28.68 0.91 5.78
CA PRO A 187 -27.83 2.01 6.25
C PRO A 187 -26.56 2.17 5.40
N GLY A 188 -25.92 3.34 5.54
CA GLY A 188 -24.65 3.64 4.85
C GLY A 188 -23.51 2.81 5.37
N HIS A 189 -22.81 2.14 4.44
CA HIS A 189 -21.58 1.38 4.70
C HIS A 189 -20.80 1.14 3.40
N HIS A 190 -19.54 0.77 3.54
CA HIS A 190 -18.68 0.49 2.41
C HIS A 190 -18.71 -0.97 1.98
N THR A 191 -18.53 -1.17 0.69
CA THR A 191 -18.42 -2.47 0.01
C THR A 191 -17.28 -2.44 -0.97
N ILE A 192 -16.87 -3.60 -1.45
CA ILE A 192 -15.83 -3.73 -2.47
C ILE A 192 -16.44 -4.24 -3.77
N VAL A 193 -15.91 -3.75 -4.86
CA VAL A 193 -16.19 -4.19 -6.22
C VAL A 193 -14.89 -4.24 -6.99
N THR A 194 -14.77 -5.18 -7.95
CA THR A 194 -13.63 -5.19 -8.86
C THR A 194 -14.09 -5.00 -10.30
N TYR A 195 -13.16 -4.53 -11.11
CA TYR A 195 -13.35 -4.39 -12.55
C TYR A 195 -12.27 -5.17 -13.27
N THR A 196 -12.68 -6.03 -14.20
CA THR A 196 -11.77 -6.87 -14.99
C THR A 196 -11.80 -6.43 -16.45
N SER A 197 -10.62 -6.22 -17.01
CA SER A 197 -10.42 -6.01 -18.44
C SER A 197 -9.61 -7.14 -19.04
N LYS A 198 -10.10 -7.73 -20.13
CA LYS A 198 -9.37 -8.68 -20.98
C LYS A 198 -8.79 -8.03 -22.24
N THR A 199 -8.84 -6.71 -22.31
CA THR A 199 -8.51 -5.91 -23.47
C THR A 199 -7.56 -4.75 -23.12
N ASN A 200 -6.65 -4.96 -22.17
CA ASN A 200 -5.70 -3.95 -21.70
C ASN A 200 -6.37 -2.61 -21.34
N GLY A 201 -7.47 -2.66 -20.58
CA GLY A 201 -8.19 -1.47 -20.12
C GLY A 201 -9.10 -0.82 -21.15
N LEU A 202 -9.30 -1.41 -22.35
CA LEU A 202 -10.23 -0.86 -23.36
C LEU A 202 -11.68 -1.05 -22.92
N ASN A 203 -12.03 -2.19 -22.34
CA ASN A 203 -13.36 -2.50 -21.83
C ASN A 203 -13.26 -3.13 -20.44
N TRP A 204 -14.27 -2.86 -19.60
CA TRP A 204 -14.31 -3.32 -18.23
C TRP A 204 -15.60 -4.05 -17.90
N VAL A 205 -15.50 -5.13 -17.14
CA VAL A 205 -16.63 -5.90 -16.61
C VAL A 205 -16.57 -5.82 -15.09
N ARG A 206 -17.67 -5.40 -14.48
CA ARG A 206 -17.82 -5.31 -13.02
C ARG A 206 -18.12 -6.68 -12.40
N SER A 207 -17.50 -6.97 -11.24
CA SER A 207 -17.76 -8.15 -10.44
C SER A 207 -19.10 -8.09 -9.68
N ASN A 208 -19.43 -9.17 -8.96
CA ASN A 208 -20.38 -9.06 -7.86
C ASN A 208 -19.86 -8.08 -6.81
N VAL A 209 -20.77 -7.40 -6.12
CA VAL A 209 -20.45 -6.55 -4.98
C VAL A 209 -20.16 -7.42 -3.77
N ILE A 210 -19.07 -7.15 -3.08
CA ILE A 210 -18.71 -7.78 -1.82
C ILE A 210 -19.25 -6.89 -0.71
N ASP A 211 -20.36 -7.31 -0.13
CA ASP A 211 -21.07 -6.63 0.94
C ASP A 211 -21.16 -7.57 2.15
N LEU A 212 -20.47 -7.21 3.23
CA LEU A 212 -20.49 -7.93 4.51
C LEU A 212 -21.30 -7.18 5.58
N GLY A 213 -22.09 -6.19 5.16
CA GLY A 213 -22.89 -5.35 6.04
C GLY A 213 -22.08 -4.30 6.79
N GLY A 214 -22.71 -3.67 7.76
CA GLY A 214 -22.14 -2.62 8.60
C GLY A 214 -23.01 -1.39 8.66
N VAL A 215 -22.75 -0.52 9.65
CA VAL A 215 -23.40 0.79 9.83
C VAL A 215 -22.34 1.82 10.19
N GLY A 216 -22.20 2.89 9.40
CA GLY A 216 -21.26 3.96 9.65
C GLY A 216 -20.40 4.33 8.44
N HIS A 217 -19.97 5.58 8.39
CA HIS A 217 -19.21 6.12 7.24
C HIS A 217 -17.78 5.55 7.08
N HIS A 218 -17.32 4.71 8.01
CA HIS A 218 -16.10 3.90 7.93
C HIS A 218 -16.37 2.42 8.22
N SER A 219 -17.63 1.98 8.16
CA SER A 219 -18.02 0.59 8.41
C SER A 219 -18.09 -0.23 7.11
N GLY A 220 -18.16 -1.54 7.26
CA GLY A 220 -18.19 -2.50 6.16
C GLY A 220 -16.78 -2.99 5.78
N VAL A 221 -16.62 -3.38 4.51
CA VAL A 221 -15.32 -3.80 3.94
C VAL A 221 -14.81 -2.74 2.99
N THR A 222 -13.50 -2.44 3.07
CA THR A 222 -12.91 -1.33 2.35
C THR A 222 -11.53 -1.69 1.80
N GLU A 223 -11.04 -0.90 0.85
CA GLU A 223 -9.64 -0.73 0.47
C GLU A 223 -8.85 -2.04 0.35
N ALA A 224 -9.41 -2.98 -0.42
CA ALA A 224 -8.82 -4.30 -0.58
C ALA A 224 -7.57 -4.28 -1.46
N THR A 225 -6.58 -5.08 -1.08
CA THR A 225 -5.46 -5.46 -1.93
C THR A 225 -5.70 -6.83 -2.53
N ILE A 226 -5.21 -7.09 -3.73
CA ILE A 226 -5.42 -8.32 -4.49
C ILE A 226 -4.12 -8.85 -5.06
N GLU A 227 -3.96 -10.18 -5.13
CA GLU A 227 -2.80 -10.80 -5.77
C GLU A 227 -3.18 -12.16 -6.36
N GLN A 228 -2.59 -12.51 -7.52
CA GLN A 228 -2.83 -13.82 -8.10
C GLN A 228 -1.95 -14.89 -7.45
N LEU A 229 -2.56 -15.96 -6.96
CA LEU A 229 -1.89 -17.12 -6.39
C LEU A 229 -1.28 -18.02 -7.50
N ARG A 230 -0.36 -18.90 -7.11
CA ARG A 230 0.29 -19.84 -8.04
C ARG A 230 -0.70 -20.79 -8.70
N ASP A 231 -1.80 -21.13 -8.02
CA ASP A 231 -2.89 -21.96 -8.55
C ASP A 231 -3.84 -21.25 -9.54
N GLY A 232 -3.60 -19.95 -9.78
CA GLY A 232 -4.35 -19.14 -10.73
C GLY A 232 -5.52 -18.36 -10.12
N ARG A 233 -5.95 -18.70 -8.89
CA ARG A 233 -6.96 -17.90 -8.19
C ARG A 233 -6.41 -16.51 -7.85
N ILE A 234 -7.29 -15.53 -7.74
CA ILE A 234 -6.95 -14.23 -7.17
C ILE A 234 -7.39 -14.24 -5.71
N TRP A 235 -6.49 -13.87 -4.82
CA TRP A 235 -6.72 -13.66 -3.39
C TRP A 235 -6.91 -12.19 -3.09
N MET A 236 -7.91 -11.86 -2.31
CA MET A 236 -8.21 -10.52 -1.84
C MET A 236 -8.05 -10.47 -0.32
N LEU A 237 -7.35 -9.45 0.18
CA LEU A 237 -7.34 -9.06 1.59
C LEU A 237 -8.08 -7.75 1.74
N MET A 238 -9.14 -7.74 2.55
CA MET A 238 -10.04 -6.61 2.78
C MET A 238 -9.77 -5.98 4.14
N ARG A 239 -9.60 -4.65 4.17
CA ARG A 239 -9.62 -3.89 5.41
C ARG A 239 -11.00 -4.00 6.05
N THR A 240 -11.03 -4.21 7.37
CA THR A 240 -12.25 -4.24 8.19
C THR A 240 -12.03 -3.50 9.51
N ASN A 241 -13.12 -3.33 10.27
CA ASN A 241 -13.10 -2.86 11.65
C ASN A 241 -13.10 -4.00 12.68
N TRP A 242 -12.84 -5.25 12.25
CA TRP A 242 -12.96 -6.45 13.10
C TRP A 242 -11.62 -6.99 13.61
N GLY A 243 -10.56 -6.17 13.59
CA GLY A 243 -9.25 -6.47 14.17
C GLY A 243 -8.37 -7.42 13.36
N VAL A 244 -8.87 -7.94 12.23
CA VAL A 244 -8.16 -8.79 11.27
C VAL A 244 -8.52 -8.41 9.84
N PHE A 245 -7.67 -8.71 8.87
CA PHE A 245 -8.11 -8.72 7.48
C PHE A 245 -9.14 -9.83 7.26
N TRP A 246 -10.13 -9.55 6.41
CA TRP A 246 -10.97 -10.57 5.81
C TRP A 246 -10.47 -10.90 4.42
N GLU A 247 -10.81 -12.09 3.94
CA GLU A 247 -10.36 -12.57 2.65
C GLU A 247 -11.51 -13.05 1.77
N ALA A 248 -11.25 -13.02 0.47
CA ALA A 248 -12.10 -13.60 -0.56
C ALA A 248 -11.23 -14.16 -1.69
N PHE A 249 -11.81 -15.05 -2.51
CA PHE A 249 -11.12 -15.64 -3.65
C PHE A 249 -11.97 -15.53 -4.91
N SER A 250 -11.28 -15.34 -6.05
CA SER A 250 -11.87 -15.45 -7.38
C SER A 250 -11.11 -16.51 -8.18
N ASP A 251 -11.85 -17.39 -8.83
CA ASP A 251 -11.34 -18.42 -9.73
C ASP A 251 -11.60 -18.10 -11.22
N ASN A 252 -12.12 -16.90 -11.51
CA ASN A 252 -12.50 -16.46 -12.83
C ASN A 252 -12.07 -15.01 -13.13
N GLU A 253 -10.81 -14.70 -12.83
CA GLU A 253 -10.16 -13.42 -13.21
C GLU A 253 -10.83 -12.19 -12.54
N GLY A 254 -11.30 -12.33 -11.30
CA GLY A 254 -11.91 -11.23 -10.55
C GLY A 254 -13.36 -10.91 -10.92
N LEU A 255 -14.00 -11.71 -11.78
CA LEU A 255 -15.39 -11.49 -12.18
C LEU A 255 -16.40 -11.92 -11.11
N THR A 256 -16.02 -12.89 -10.26
CA THR A 256 -16.85 -13.36 -9.14
C THR A 256 -15.99 -13.67 -7.94
N TRP A 257 -16.38 -13.16 -6.79
CA TRP A 257 -15.69 -13.36 -5.51
C TRP A 257 -16.53 -14.24 -4.59
N LYS A 258 -15.85 -15.16 -3.87
CA LYS A 258 -16.45 -16.21 -3.02
C LYS A 258 -15.58 -16.41 -1.77
N ASN A 259 -16.10 -17.24 -0.85
CA ASN A 259 -15.38 -17.74 0.33
C ASN A 259 -14.93 -16.63 1.28
N PHE A 260 -15.87 -15.74 1.63
CA PHE A 260 -15.63 -14.64 2.55
C PHE A 260 -15.43 -15.17 3.97
N LYS A 261 -14.27 -14.88 4.57
CA LYS A 261 -13.97 -15.27 5.95
C LYS A 261 -12.86 -14.41 6.56
N PRO A 262 -12.75 -14.36 7.90
CA PRO A 262 -11.63 -13.71 8.55
C PRO A 262 -10.34 -14.49 8.31
N THR A 263 -9.24 -13.76 8.17
CA THR A 263 -7.87 -14.31 8.19
C THR A 263 -7.36 -14.42 9.64
N LYS A 264 -6.16 -14.97 9.80
CA LYS A 264 -5.40 -14.92 11.06
C LYS A 264 -4.45 -13.72 11.14
N ILE A 265 -4.47 -12.83 10.17
CA ILE A 265 -3.61 -11.66 10.11
C ILE A 265 -4.28 -10.54 10.87
N ASP A 266 -3.75 -10.21 12.06
CA ASP A 266 -4.21 -9.07 12.84
C ASP A 266 -3.95 -7.76 12.10
N ALA A 267 -4.93 -6.87 12.08
CA ALA A 267 -4.84 -5.61 11.38
C ALA A 267 -5.60 -4.51 12.10
N SER A 268 -5.07 -3.31 12.08
CA SER A 268 -5.82 -2.11 12.44
C SER A 268 -6.84 -1.78 11.35
N SER A 269 -7.72 -0.82 11.61
CA SER A 269 -8.60 -0.27 10.57
C SER A 269 -7.81 0.62 9.61
N ALA A 270 -6.88 -0.01 8.87
CA ALA A 270 -6.05 0.60 7.83
C ALA A 270 -5.80 -0.42 6.71
N PRO A 271 -5.65 0.01 5.44
CA PRO A 271 -5.36 -0.90 4.36
C PRO A 271 -3.93 -1.40 4.42
N GLY A 272 -3.72 -2.68 4.12
CA GLY A 272 -2.42 -3.22 3.76
C GLY A 272 -2.16 -3.16 2.26
N LEU A 273 -0.99 -3.64 1.85
CA LEU A 273 -0.70 -3.95 0.45
C LEU A 273 0.00 -5.31 0.36
N LEU A 274 -0.60 -6.18 -0.43
CA LEU A 274 -0.09 -7.51 -0.78
C LEU A 274 0.51 -7.45 -2.18
N GLN A 275 1.69 -7.99 -2.36
CA GLN A 275 2.35 -8.06 -3.66
C GLN A 275 3.17 -9.33 -3.80
N ARG A 276 3.16 -9.95 -4.97
CA ARG A 276 4.11 -10.99 -5.32
C ARG A 276 5.39 -10.37 -5.84
N LEU A 277 6.51 -10.70 -5.20
CA LEU A 277 7.83 -10.28 -5.62
C LEU A 277 8.36 -11.14 -6.78
N GLU A 278 9.37 -10.66 -7.47
CA GLU A 278 10.05 -11.42 -8.54
C GLU A 278 10.65 -12.74 -8.05
N SER A 279 11.01 -12.83 -6.77
CA SER A 279 11.41 -14.09 -6.11
C SER A 279 10.30 -15.15 -6.08
N GLY A 280 9.05 -14.74 -6.36
CA GLY A 280 7.86 -15.57 -6.25
C GLY A 280 7.24 -15.61 -4.84
N ARG A 281 7.82 -14.90 -3.85
CA ARG A 281 7.22 -14.75 -2.52
C ARG A 281 6.10 -13.73 -2.52
N LEU A 282 5.10 -13.96 -1.67
CA LEU A 282 4.18 -12.91 -1.29
C LEU A 282 4.82 -12.02 -0.22
N PHE A 283 4.65 -10.73 -0.38
CA PHE A 283 5.05 -9.67 0.53
C PHE A 283 3.81 -8.93 1.00
N LEU A 284 3.64 -8.79 2.31
CA LEU A 284 2.57 -7.99 2.90
C LEU A 284 3.18 -6.88 3.75
N VAL A 285 2.72 -5.65 3.54
CA VAL A 285 3.02 -4.49 4.38
C VAL A 285 1.72 -3.91 4.91
N TRP A 286 1.64 -3.71 6.26
CA TRP A 286 0.40 -3.27 6.89
C TRP A 286 0.61 -2.71 8.31
N ASP A 287 -0.43 -2.09 8.85
CA ASP A 287 -0.51 -1.66 10.25
C ASP A 287 -1.20 -2.75 11.07
N ARG A 288 -0.52 -3.26 12.10
CA ARG A 288 -1.08 -4.26 13.02
C ARG A 288 -2.12 -3.66 13.94
N ALA A 289 -3.02 -4.49 14.47
CA ALA A 289 -4.05 -4.05 15.41
C ALA A 289 -3.45 -3.40 16.66
N ASN A 290 -2.32 -3.90 17.14
CA ASN A 290 -1.58 -3.35 18.28
C ASN A 290 -0.10 -3.17 17.90
N PRO A 291 0.58 -2.14 18.41
CA PRO A 291 2.02 -1.99 18.27
C PRO A 291 2.78 -3.20 18.82
N GLU A 292 3.97 -3.44 18.29
CA GLU A 292 4.82 -4.56 18.74
C GLU A 292 5.04 -4.57 20.25
N GLY A 293 4.81 -5.73 20.87
CA GLY A 293 4.95 -5.91 22.33
C GLY A 293 3.78 -5.37 23.15
N GLN A 294 2.75 -4.81 22.55
CA GLN A 294 1.54 -4.35 23.23
C GLN A 294 0.37 -5.30 22.96
N SER A 295 -0.44 -5.54 23.98
CA SER A 295 -1.65 -6.39 23.89
C SER A 295 -2.92 -5.60 23.63
N SER A 296 -2.85 -4.26 23.61
CA SER A 296 -3.99 -3.36 23.37
C SER A 296 -3.54 -2.05 22.74
N TYR A 297 -4.48 -1.38 22.10
CA TYR A 297 -4.33 -0.04 21.57
C TYR A 297 -5.63 0.75 21.80
N ARG A 298 -5.56 2.08 21.74
CA ARG A 298 -6.76 2.92 21.84
C ARG A 298 -7.76 2.56 20.75
N MET A 299 -9.03 2.49 21.11
CA MET A 299 -10.11 2.15 20.19
C MET A 299 -10.81 3.41 19.69
N SER A 300 -11.35 3.35 18.47
CA SER A 300 -12.16 4.36 17.81
C SER A 300 -13.45 3.71 17.28
N GLY A 301 -14.46 4.49 16.98
CA GLY A 301 -15.75 3.98 16.49
C GLY A 301 -16.57 3.29 17.59
N GLY A 302 -17.49 2.41 17.21
CA GLY A 302 -18.47 1.82 18.11
C GLY A 302 -19.59 2.80 18.50
N ASP A 303 -19.73 3.87 17.74
CA ASP A 303 -20.63 4.99 17.98
C ASP A 303 -21.87 5.00 17.05
N GLY A 304 -21.93 4.06 16.10
CA GLY A 304 -22.97 4.00 15.07
C GLY A 304 -22.89 5.10 14.01
N ILE A 305 -21.90 5.99 14.12
CA ILE A 305 -21.64 7.11 13.19
C ILE A 305 -20.44 6.80 12.32
N SER A 306 -19.27 6.64 12.95
CA SER A 306 -18.05 6.25 12.26
C SER A 306 -18.10 4.76 11.90
N SER A 307 -18.40 3.94 12.89
CA SER A 307 -18.53 2.50 12.71
C SER A 307 -19.42 1.89 13.79
N GLU A 308 -20.05 0.77 13.44
CA GLU A 308 -20.87 -0.05 14.31
C GLU A 308 -20.07 -0.66 15.46
N VAL A 309 -18.82 -1.06 15.21
CA VAL A 309 -17.94 -1.68 16.19
C VAL A 309 -16.73 -0.80 16.52
N ALA A 310 -16.31 -0.86 17.77
CA ALA A 310 -15.05 -0.25 18.16
C ALA A 310 -13.87 -1.02 17.54
N HIS A 311 -12.87 -0.29 17.04
CA HIS A 311 -11.73 -0.87 16.34
C HIS A 311 -10.42 -0.14 16.67
N SER A 312 -9.31 -0.85 16.54
CA SER A 312 -8.00 -0.24 16.58
C SER A 312 -7.79 0.62 15.32
N ASN A 313 -7.27 1.80 15.51
CA ASN A 313 -6.81 2.68 14.44
C ASN A 313 -5.29 2.94 14.59
N ASN A 314 -4.54 1.88 14.95
CA ASN A 314 -3.08 1.95 15.02
C ASN A 314 -2.52 2.22 13.62
N ARG A 315 -1.88 3.35 13.46
CA ARG A 315 -1.20 3.81 12.24
C ARG A 315 0.16 4.42 12.57
N GLU A 316 0.68 4.05 13.72
CA GLU A 316 1.95 4.56 14.24
C GLU A 316 3.11 3.61 14.02
N GLU A 317 2.82 2.39 13.49
CA GLU A 317 3.80 1.35 13.28
C GLU A 317 3.48 0.53 12.04
N LEU A 318 4.43 0.47 11.10
CA LEU A 318 4.31 -0.28 9.85
C LEU A 318 5.12 -1.57 9.93
N SER A 319 4.50 -2.70 9.63
CA SER A 319 5.09 -4.04 9.66
C SER A 319 5.13 -4.69 8.28
N VAL A 320 6.07 -5.64 8.10
CA VAL A 320 6.18 -6.48 6.90
C VAL A 320 6.28 -7.96 7.28
N MET A 321 5.82 -8.83 6.38
CA MET A 321 6.04 -10.28 6.44
C MET A 321 6.04 -10.88 5.03
N PHE A 322 6.59 -12.10 4.91
CA PHE A 322 6.76 -12.81 3.64
C PHE A 322 6.15 -14.21 3.70
N SER A 323 5.69 -14.72 2.57
CA SER A 323 5.17 -16.08 2.43
C SER A 323 5.73 -16.77 1.18
N ASP A 324 6.25 -17.98 1.35
CA ASP A 324 6.74 -18.84 0.26
C ASP A 324 5.64 -19.75 -0.33
N ASP A 325 4.49 -19.87 0.33
CA ASP A 325 3.46 -20.86 0.07
C ASP A 325 2.07 -20.28 -0.18
N ASP A 326 2.03 -19.08 -0.79
CA ASP A 326 0.80 -18.40 -1.15
C ASP A 326 -0.10 -18.05 0.06
N GLY A 327 0.54 -17.57 1.14
CA GLY A 327 -0.16 -17.06 2.32
C GLY A 327 -0.62 -18.14 3.31
N LYS A 328 -0.27 -19.42 3.12
CA LYS A 328 -0.59 -20.48 4.08
C LYS A 328 0.24 -20.34 5.35
N THR A 329 1.52 -20.02 5.20
CA THR A 329 2.43 -19.66 6.30
C THR A 329 3.15 -18.35 6.00
N TRP A 330 3.52 -17.65 7.05
CA TRP A 330 4.18 -16.35 6.98
C TRP A 330 5.41 -16.32 7.89
N THR A 331 6.43 -15.56 7.50
CA THR A 331 7.50 -15.18 8.42
C THR A 331 6.92 -14.41 9.60
N LYS A 332 7.65 -14.31 10.70
CA LYS A 332 7.27 -13.45 11.81
C LYS A 332 7.19 -11.99 11.32
N PRO A 333 6.16 -11.23 11.70
CA PRO A 333 6.08 -9.81 11.39
C PRO A 333 7.30 -9.05 11.90
N VAL A 334 7.84 -8.16 11.06
CA VAL A 334 8.95 -7.27 11.40
C VAL A 334 8.51 -5.83 11.22
N VAL A 335 8.69 -5.02 12.27
CA VAL A 335 8.42 -3.58 12.22
C VAL A 335 9.51 -2.88 11.42
N ILE A 336 9.14 -2.15 10.39
CA ILE A 336 10.06 -1.43 9.49
C ILE A 336 10.09 0.08 9.73
N ALA A 337 9.03 0.64 10.30
CA ALA A 337 8.98 2.06 10.65
C ALA A 337 8.05 2.32 11.84
N ARG A 338 8.35 3.37 12.62
CA ARG A 338 7.55 3.86 13.74
C ARG A 338 7.48 5.37 13.78
N VAL A 339 6.35 5.88 14.21
CA VAL A 339 6.19 7.26 14.64
C VAL A 339 7.05 7.51 15.87
N THR A 340 7.70 8.68 15.94
CA THR A 340 8.47 9.13 17.11
C THR A 340 7.97 10.50 17.56
N GLU A 341 8.47 11.00 18.69
CA GLU A 341 8.19 12.37 19.12
C GLU A 341 8.57 13.44 18.07
N LYS A 342 9.57 13.15 17.25
CA LYS A 342 10.04 14.04 16.17
C LYS A 342 9.17 14.01 14.92
N SER A 343 8.34 13.01 14.75
CA SER A 343 7.46 12.89 13.58
C SER A 343 6.39 13.97 13.62
N LYS A 344 6.32 14.80 12.58
CA LYS A 344 5.29 15.86 12.46
C LYS A 344 3.90 15.27 12.30
N ILE A 345 3.79 14.23 11.48
CA ILE A 345 2.53 13.51 11.25
C ILE A 345 2.63 12.16 11.94
N LYS A 346 1.67 11.87 12.83
CA LYS A 346 1.62 10.65 13.62
C LYS A 346 0.84 9.55 12.87
N ASN A 347 1.26 9.28 11.61
CA ASN A 347 0.59 8.33 10.74
C ASN A 347 1.54 7.73 9.70
N LEU A 348 1.54 6.39 9.59
CA LEU A 348 2.33 5.60 8.66
C LEU A 348 1.45 4.65 7.82
N ALA A 349 0.14 4.87 7.77
CA ALA A 349 -0.79 4.03 7.03
C ALA A 349 -0.77 4.29 5.52
N TYR A 350 -1.53 3.48 4.78
CA TYR A 350 -1.67 3.52 3.33
C TYR A 350 -0.34 3.26 2.60
N PRO A 351 0.32 2.15 2.89
CA PRO A 351 1.58 1.82 2.24
C PRO A 351 1.39 1.57 0.74
N ARG A 352 2.39 1.96 -0.03
CA ARG A 352 2.58 1.60 -1.44
C ARG A 352 3.89 0.85 -1.56
N VAL A 353 3.92 -0.13 -2.44
CA VAL A 353 5.08 -1.01 -2.64
C VAL A 353 5.50 -0.94 -4.10
N PHE A 354 6.79 -0.90 -4.33
CA PHE A 354 7.40 -1.01 -5.65
C PHE A 354 8.67 -1.84 -5.56
N GLU A 355 8.69 -3.00 -6.17
CA GLU A 355 9.93 -3.75 -6.35
C GLU A 355 10.74 -3.10 -7.47
N ALA A 356 11.66 -2.22 -7.08
CA ALA A 356 12.45 -1.42 -8.00
C ALA A 356 13.45 -2.27 -8.81
N ARG A 357 13.97 -3.32 -8.20
CA ARG A 357 14.81 -4.38 -8.77
C ARG A 357 14.52 -5.67 -8.02
N PRO A 358 14.87 -6.85 -8.56
CA PRO A 358 14.67 -8.11 -7.86
C PRO A 358 15.16 -8.06 -6.40
N GLY A 359 14.22 -8.18 -5.47
CA GLY A 359 14.47 -8.12 -4.03
C GLY A 359 14.78 -6.74 -3.44
N GLU A 360 14.81 -5.65 -4.22
CA GLU A 360 14.88 -4.27 -3.72
C GLU A 360 13.47 -3.67 -3.69
N ILE A 361 12.93 -3.45 -2.51
CA ILE A 361 11.55 -3.05 -2.28
C ILE A 361 11.52 -1.60 -1.78
N TRP A 362 10.85 -0.71 -2.50
CA TRP A 362 10.56 0.65 -2.06
C TRP A 362 9.18 0.69 -1.43
N ILE A 363 9.08 1.36 -0.29
CA ILE A 363 7.83 1.55 0.44
C ILE A 363 7.64 3.04 0.70
N THR A 364 6.48 3.54 0.30
CA THR A 364 6.03 4.90 0.64
C THR A 364 4.69 4.82 1.35
N THR A 365 4.32 5.85 2.10
CA THR A 365 3.01 5.95 2.75
C THR A 365 2.27 7.18 2.28
N THR A 366 0.94 7.06 2.21
CA THR A 366 0.03 8.17 1.93
C THR A 366 -1.13 8.12 2.92
N TYR A 367 -1.67 9.24 3.34
CA TYR A 367 -2.88 9.28 4.15
C TYR A 367 -3.58 10.64 4.00
N ALA A 368 -4.88 10.62 3.70
CA ALA A 368 -5.78 11.79 3.74
C ALA A 368 -5.21 13.07 3.08
N GLY A 369 -4.48 12.93 1.98
CA GLY A 369 -3.81 14.04 1.29
C GLY A 369 -2.43 14.40 1.83
N PHE A 370 -1.97 13.78 2.92
CA PHE A 370 -0.60 13.90 3.43
C PHE A 370 0.29 12.93 2.67
N ALA A 371 0.85 13.41 1.58
CA ALA A 371 1.71 12.61 0.71
C ALA A 371 3.16 12.62 1.20
N GLY A 372 3.85 11.48 1.03
CA GLY A 372 5.31 11.41 1.12
C GLY A 372 5.89 11.52 2.52
N GLU A 373 5.21 11.01 3.53
CA GLU A 373 5.74 11.01 4.90
C GLU A 373 6.86 9.99 5.07
N LEU A 374 6.63 8.74 4.68
CA LEU A 374 7.66 7.71 4.66
C LEU A 374 8.08 7.41 3.21
N SER A 375 9.37 7.32 2.97
CA SER A 375 9.98 6.82 1.73
C SER A 375 11.23 6.06 2.09
N ILE A 376 11.16 4.74 2.04
CA ILE A 376 12.26 3.85 2.41
C ILE A 376 12.43 2.74 1.37
N LYS A 377 13.63 2.18 1.32
CA LYS A 377 13.88 0.90 0.66
C LYS A 377 14.39 -0.13 1.66
N LEU A 378 14.10 -1.38 1.38
CA LEU A 378 14.61 -2.55 2.07
C LEU A 378 14.94 -3.64 1.06
N TYR A 379 15.74 -4.61 1.49
CA TYR A 379 16.09 -5.75 0.65
C TYR A 379 15.44 -7.02 1.22
N GLU A 380 14.71 -7.76 0.39
CA GLU A 380 13.98 -8.98 0.75
C GLU A 380 14.85 -9.94 1.59
N LYS A 381 16.08 -10.22 1.12
CA LYS A 381 17.02 -11.13 1.78
C LYS A 381 17.33 -10.80 3.24
N ASP A 382 17.18 -9.54 3.63
CA ASP A 382 17.52 -9.06 4.97
C ASP A 382 16.41 -9.33 6.00
N PHE A 383 15.21 -9.75 5.54
CA PHE A 383 14.01 -9.91 6.35
C PHE A 383 13.42 -11.33 6.32
N LEU A 384 14.12 -12.30 5.72
CA LEU A 384 13.64 -13.68 5.58
C LEU A 384 14.00 -14.60 6.76
N ASN A 385 14.79 -14.14 7.74
CA ASN A 385 15.29 -14.94 8.87
C ASN A 385 14.42 -14.76 10.13
#